data_e6c5a4ff0edc09e7448cdebe5142c168
#
_entry.id   e6c5a4ff0edc09e7448cdebe5142c168
#
_cell.length_a   1.000
_cell.length_b   1.000
_cell.length_c   1.000
_cell.angle_alpha   90.00
_cell.angle_beta   90.00
_cell.angle_gamma   90.00
#
_symmetry.space_group_name_H-M   'P 1'
#
loop_
_entity.id
_entity.type
_entity.pdbx_description
1 polymer ?
#
loop_
_entity_poly.entity_id
_entity_poly.type
_entity_poly.pdbx_seq_one_letter_code
_entity_poly.pdbx_strand_id
1 'polypeptide(L)'
;MWNQYINATTIEEVLQALSENGVRARIVAGGTDLILELERGIRKGIETLIDVTRIPNLDRITIDEDNVIHLGPLVTHNHCVESRLIRARAYPLARAAWEVGAPQIRNRGTIAGNLITASPANDTITPLMALDASVTLQSIKGTRTVSLKDFYTGVRKTVMQPEEMLVDISFPAMEVTARGTFIKLALRRAQAISIIDVAVVLNMADDSVKSASIALGAVAPTIIRAGEAEKYLVGKKLTDEVFEEAARLTMNSCKPIDDIRGSAAYRSEMVRVCTLRGLRAVRDRQEQVGMPTEPILLWGEHDGENGIQTLHRSPSAPIETTINGKKYTFNSGYDKTLLRLLREDANLIGTKEGCAEGECGACTVFLDGKAVMACLVPAPRAHGAEIITVEGLATDGQLHPVQESFIEHGAVQCGYCTPGFLMSAAMLLEEKSNPTRNEIEQAITGNLCRCTGYYKIVQAVDSAAARVGKIPA
;
A
#
# COMPACT_ATOMS: atom_id res chain seq x y z
N MET A 1 16.77 -1.96 -17.65
CA MET A 1 15.70 -2.81 -17.13
C MET A 1 14.59 -3.03 -18.17
N TRP A 2 14.07 -2.01 -18.78
CA TRP A 2 13.11 -2.02 -19.90
C TRP A 2 13.64 -1.14 -21.03
N ASN A 3 13.14 -1.34 -22.26
CA ASN A 3 13.60 -0.59 -23.44
C ASN A 3 12.64 0.55 -23.79
N GLN A 4 11.36 0.38 -23.42
CA GLN A 4 10.29 1.30 -23.77
C GLN A 4 9.42 1.62 -22.55
N TYR A 5 8.99 2.88 -22.43
CA TYR A 5 8.10 3.34 -21.38
C TYR A 5 6.99 4.20 -22.02
N ILE A 6 5.74 3.75 -21.87
CA ILE A 6 4.55 4.41 -22.43
C ILE A 6 3.82 5.09 -21.29
N ASN A 7 3.65 6.38 -21.33
CA ASN A 7 2.71 7.12 -20.49
C ASN A 7 1.33 7.08 -21.15
N ALA A 8 0.49 6.14 -20.73
CA ALA A 8 -0.87 6.06 -21.24
C ALA A 8 -1.75 7.15 -20.57
N THR A 9 -2.66 7.72 -21.36
CA THR A 9 -3.63 8.74 -20.94
C THR A 9 -5.06 8.24 -21.01
N THR A 10 -5.29 7.10 -21.67
CA THR A 10 -6.58 6.43 -21.75
C THR A 10 -6.44 4.91 -21.56
N ILE A 11 -7.53 4.24 -21.20
CA ILE A 11 -7.57 2.77 -21.10
C ILE A 11 -7.34 2.13 -22.47
N GLU A 12 -7.88 2.72 -23.53
CA GLU A 12 -7.76 2.22 -24.91
C GLU A 12 -6.28 2.15 -25.32
N GLU A 13 -5.46 3.17 -25.01
CA GLU A 13 -4.01 3.15 -25.25
C GLU A 13 -3.33 1.99 -24.51
N VAL A 14 -3.72 1.72 -23.27
CA VAL A 14 -3.19 0.59 -22.48
C VAL A 14 -3.54 -0.74 -23.15
N LEU A 15 -4.81 -0.95 -23.52
CA LEU A 15 -5.28 -2.19 -24.12
C LEU A 15 -4.63 -2.44 -25.48
N GLN A 16 -4.46 -1.39 -26.29
CA GLN A 16 -3.75 -1.47 -27.57
C GLN A 16 -2.28 -1.87 -27.36
N ALA A 17 -1.58 -1.20 -26.45
CA ALA A 17 -0.18 -1.50 -26.14
C ALA A 17 0.00 -2.93 -25.59
N LEU A 18 -0.91 -3.40 -24.73
CA LEU A 18 -0.92 -4.79 -24.24
C LEU A 18 -1.14 -5.79 -25.38
N SER A 19 -2.08 -5.52 -26.29
CA SER A 19 -2.36 -6.39 -27.42
C SER A 19 -1.17 -6.51 -28.38
N GLU A 20 -0.44 -5.43 -28.63
CA GLU A 20 0.71 -5.39 -29.53
C GLU A 20 1.95 -6.08 -28.93
N ASN A 21 2.16 -5.95 -27.62
CA ASN A 21 3.37 -6.41 -26.95
C ASN A 21 3.18 -7.75 -26.20
N GLY A 22 1.96 -8.10 -25.82
CA GLY A 22 1.63 -9.35 -25.12
C GLY A 22 2.47 -9.55 -23.84
N VAL A 23 3.12 -10.71 -23.73
CA VAL A 23 3.94 -11.08 -22.55
C VAL A 23 5.15 -10.18 -22.32
N ARG A 24 5.58 -9.39 -23.32
CA ARG A 24 6.72 -8.48 -23.23
C ARG A 24 6.37 -7.14 -22.59
N ALA A 25 5.09 -6.83 -22.44
CA ALA A 25 4.62 -5.62 -21.77
C ALA A 25 4.14 -5.88 -20.35
N ARG A 26 4.23 -4.86 -19.49
CA ARG A 26 3.59 -4.84 -18.16
C ARG A 26 3.08 -3.45 -17.84
N ILE A 27 1.89 -3.43 -17.24
CA ILE A 27 1.35 -2.22 -16.62
C ILE A 27 2.18 -1.90 -15.37
N VAL A 28 2.53 -0.64 -15.22
CA VAL A 28 3.08 -0.09 -13.99
C VAL A 28 2.13 0.98 -13.42
N ALA A 29 1.74 0.81 -12.17
CA ALA A 29 0.99 1.78 -11.37
C ALA A 29 1.86 2.22 -10.18
N GLY A 30 1.74 1.55 -9.03
CA GLY A 30 2.59 1.79 -7.86
C GLY A 30 4.06 1.44 -8.07
N GLY A 31 4.34 0.37 -8.82
CA GLY A 31 5.69 -0.12 -9.10
C GLY A 31 6.34 -0.91 -7.96
N THR A 32 5.69 -0.99 -6.79
CA THR A 32 6.28 -1.50 -5.53
C THR A 32 6.72 -2.95 -5.56
N ASP A 33 6.10 -3.80 -6.38
CA ASP A 33 6.53 -5.17 -6.64
C ASP A 33 7.29 -5.28 -7.97
N LEU A 34 6.74 -4.69 -9.04
CA LEU A 34 7.24 -4.86 -10.40
C LEU A 34 8.67 -4.38 -10.55
N ILE A 35 9.02 -3.21 -10.01
CA ILE A 35 10.38 -2.67 -10.11
C ILE A 35 11.39 -3.60 -9.44
N LEU A 36 11.06 -4.14 -8.26
CA LEU A 36 11.92 -5.11 -7.57
C LEU A 36 12.09 -6.41 -8.37
N GLU A 37 11.00 -6.93 -8.96
CA GLU A 37 11.06 -8.14 -9.79
C GLU A 37 11.96 -7.95 -11.02
N LEU A 38 11.93 -6.76 -11.63
CA LEU A 38 12.77 -6.40 -12.77
C LEU A 38 14.23 -6.22 -12.35
N GLU A 39 14.52 -5.47 -11.29
CA GLU A 39 15.89 -5.25 -10.81
C GLU A 39 16.58 -6.54 -10.37
N ARG A 40 15.84 -7.43 -9.71
CA ARG A 40 16.34 -8.74 -9.27
C ARG A 40 16.37 -9.79 -10.38
N GLY A 41 15.93 -9.46 -11.60
CA GLY A 41 15.86 -10.38 -12.73
C GLY A 41 14.91 -11.58 -12.52
N ILE A 42 13.96 -11.46 -11.58
CA ILE A 42 12.92 -12.46 -11.33
C ILE A 42 11.96 -12.50 -12.52
N ARG A 43 11.57 -11.32 -13.02
CA ARG A 43 10.71 -11.17 -14.19
C ARG A 43 11.55 -10.82 -15.41
N LYS A 44 11.74 -11.79 -16.28
CA LYS A 44 12.55 -11.64 -17.50
C LYS A 44 11.68 -11.38 -18.73
N GLY A 45 12.28 -10.79 -19.77
CA GLY A 45 11.65 -10.62 -21.09
C GLY A 45 10.63 -9.48 -21.14
N ILE A 46 10.58 -8.60 -20.13
CA ILE A 46 9.78 -7.37 -20.19
C ILE A 46 10.60 -6.30 -20.91
N GLU A 47 10.05 -5.82 -22.02
CA GLU A 47 10.65 -4.79 -22.87
C GLU A 47 9.92 -3.44 -22.72
N THR A 48 8.61 -3.48 -22.46
CA THR A 48 7.75 -2.31 -22.39
C THR A 48 7.07 -2.19 -21.02
N LEU A 49 7.20 -1.02 -20.38
CA LEU A 49 6.36 -0.61 -19.25
C LEU A 49 5.28 0.35 -19.73
N ILE A 50 4.03 0.09 -19.32
CA ILE A 50 2.86 0.93 -19.63
C ILE A 50 2.42 1.58 -18.31
N ASP A 51 2.72 2.86 -18.16
CA ASP A 51 2.34 3.66 -16.99
C ASP A 51 0.90 4.14 -17.12
N VAL A 52 0.08 3.72 -16.19
CA VAL A 52 -1.35 4.06 -16.12
C VAL A 52 -1.64 5.20 -15.12
N THR A 53 -0.62 5.70 -14.42
CA THR A 53 -0.80 6.68 -13.32
C THR A 53 -1.33 8.04 -13.77
N ARG A 54 -1.40 8.28 -15.07
CA ARG A 54 -1.89 9.55 -15.66
C ARG A 54 -3.27 9.43 -16.29
N ILE A 55 -3.89 8.27 -16.24
CA ILE A 55 -5.28 8.08 -16.70
C ILE A 55 -6.20 8.64 -15.61
N PRO A 56 -7.05 9.61 -15.92
CA PRO A 56 -7.90 10.26 -14.93
C PRO A 56 -8.96 9.30 -14.39
N ASN A 57 -9.41 9.54 -13.16
CA ASN A 57 -10.53 8.87 -12.51
C ASN A 57 -10.35 7.36 -12.22
N LEU A 58 -9.14 6.81 -12.35
CA LEU A 58 -8.88 5.40 -12.03
C LEU A 58 -8.60 5.16 -10.52
N ASP A 59 -8.52 6.19 -9.71
CA ASP A 59 -8.29 6.16 -8.26
C ASP A 59 -9.56 6.38 -7.43
N ARG A 60 -10.73 6.35 -8.07
CA ARG A 60 -12.01 6.58 -7.39
C ARG A 60 -12.47 5.38 -6.59
N ILE A 61 -13.08 5.68 -5.44
CA ILE A 61 -13.82 4.74 -4.59
C ILE A 61 -15.28 5.20 -4.61
N THR A 62 -16.16 4.37 -5.14
CA THR A 62 -17.59 4.70 -5.27
C THR A 62 -18.47 3.60 -4.70
N ILE A 63 -19.73 3.90 -4.48
CA ILE A 63 -20.78 2.93 -4.16
C ILE A 63 -21.96 3.16 -5.12
N ASP A 64 -22.50 2.09 -5.67
CA ASP A 64 -23.64 2.14 -6.59
C ASP A 64 -24.99 2.02 -5.89
N GLU A 65 -26.07 2.01 -6.67
CA GLU A 65 -27.46 1.91 -6.18
C GLU A 65 -27.76 0.54 -5.56
N ASP A 66 -27.03 -0.51 -5.93
CA ASP A 66 -27.14 -1.87 -5.39
C ASP A 66 -26.29 -2.07 -4.12
N ASN A 67 -25.72 -1.00 -3.58
CA ASN A 67 -24.77 -1.03 -2.46
C ASN A 67 -23.53 -1.86 -2.73
N VAL A 68 -23.03 -1.88 -3.94
CA VAL A 68 -21.74 -2.45 -4.31
C VAL A 68 -20.69 -1.34 -4.28
N ILE A 69 -19.58 -1.59 -3.59
CA ILE A 69 -18.41 -0.69 -3.58
C ILE A 69 -17.52 -1.06 -4.76
N HIS A 70 -17.06 -0.02 -5.47
CA HIS A 70 -16.14 -0.11 -6.60
C HIS A 70 -14.83 0.60 -6.28
N LEU A 71 -13.72 -0.07 -6.56
CA LEU A 71 -12.37 0.49 -6.46
C LEU A 71 -11.74 0.51 -7.85
N GLY A 72 -11.38 1.68 -8.33
CA GLY A 72 -10.59 1.83 -9.55
C GLY A 72 -9.18 1.23 -9.40
N PRO A 73 -8.50 0.88 -10.50
CA PRO A 73 -7.21 0.18 -10.47
C PRO A 73 -6.05 1.00 -9.90
N LEU A 74 -6.19 2.32 -9.76
CA LEU A 74 -5.22 3.22 -9.13
C LEU A 74 -5.54 3.52 -7.66
N VAL A 75 -6.59 2.97 -7.08
CA VAL A 75 -6.87 3.10 -5.64
C VAL A 75 -5.69 2.52 -4.87
N THR A 76 -4.99 3.39 -4.13
CA THR A 76 -3.84 3.01 -3.30
C THR A 76 -4.28 2.48 -1.93
N HIS A 77 -3.36 1.88 -1.20
CA HIS A 77 -3.64 1.48 0.18
C HIS A 77 -4.03 2.68 1.05
N ASN A 78 -3.37 3.83 0.89
CA ASN A 78 -3.72 5.03 1.66
C ASN A 78 -5.09 5.62 1.26
N HIS A 79 -5.53 5.51 0.00
CA HIS A 79 -6.92 5.84 -0.37
C HIS A 79 -7.93 5.01 0.42
N CYS A 80 -7.69 3.70 0.61
CA CYS A 80 -8.57 2.85 1.44
C CYS A 80 -8.50 3.20 2.93
N VAL A 81 -7.33 3.57 3.44
CA VAL A 81 -7.11 3.95 4.84
C VAL A 81 -7.84 5.25 5.18
N GLU A 82 -7.83 6.23 4.29
CA GLU A 82 -8.46 7.53 4.43
C GLU A 82 -9.98 7.47 4.20
N SER A 83 -10.43 6.66 3.25
CA SER A 83 -11.81 6.64 2.79
C SER A 83 -12.83 6.37 3.91
N ARG A 84 -13.70 7.35 4.19
CA ARG A 84 -14.83 7.20 5.14
C ARG A 84 -15.76 6.07 4.72
N LEU A 85 -15.99 5.88 3.40
CA LEU A 85 -16.83 4.81 2.88
C LEU A 85 -16.22 3.44 3.22
N ILE A 86 -14.93 3.21 2.94
CA ILE A 86 -14.26 1.95 3.23
C ILE A 86 -14.20 1.68 4.74
N ARG A 87 -13.91 2.69 5.54
CA ARG A 87 -13.88 2.59 7.01
C ARG A 87 -15.26 2.26 7.60
N ALA A 88 -16.35 2.76 7.01
CA ALA A 88 -17.70 2.52 7.48
C ALA A 88 -18.31 1.21 6.96
N ARG A 89 -18.03 0.85 5.70
CA ARG A 89 -18.75 -0.21 4.97
C ARG A 89 -17.88 -1.36 4.49
N ALA A 90 -16.56 -1.33 4.78
CA ALA A 90 -15.58 -2.38 4.44
C ALA A 90 -14.38 -2.33 5.41
N TYR A 91 -14.63 -2.14 6.69
CA TYR A 91 -13.59 -1.89 7.70
C TYR A 91 -12.42 -2.91 7.68
N PRO A 92 -12.63 -4.23 7.47
CA PRO A 92 -11.51 -5.17 7.35
C PRO A 92 -10.50 -4.80 6.24
N LEU A 93 -10.97 -4.20 5.12
CA LEU A 93 -10.11 -3.72 4.05
C LEU A 93 -9.33 -2.47 4.48
N ALA A 94 -9.97 -1.49 5.13
CA ALA A 94 -9.28 -0.32 5.67
C ALA A 94 -8.16 -0.73 6.63
N ARG A 95 -8.47 -1.66 7.54
CA ARG A 95 -7.52 -2.19 8.52
C ARG A 95 -6.35 -2.90 7.85
N ALA A 96 -6.61 -3.78 6.88
CA ALA A 96 -5.57 -4.48 6.14
C ALA A 96 -4.68 -3.52 5.35
N ALA A 97 -5.27 -2.54 4.65
CA ALA A 97 -4.54 -1.53 3.91
C ALA A 97 -3.59 -0.73 4.81
N TRP A 98 -4.02 -0.38 6.04
CA TRP A 98 -3.19 0.31 7.02
C TRP A 98 -1.99 -0.52 7.51
N GLU A 99 -2.12 -1.86 7.57
CA GLU A 99 -1.04 -2.80 7.96
C GLU A 99 -0.02 -3.06 6.82
N VAL A 100 -0.28 -2.58 5.59
CA VAL A 100 0.66 -2.75 4.47
C VAL A 100 1.83 -1.77 4.61
N GLY A 101 3.04 -2.28 4.59
CA GLY A 101 4.27 -1.50 4.47
C GLY A 101 4.39 -0.32 5.45
N ALA A 102 4.55 0.86 4.89
CA ALA A 102 4.63 2.15 5.57
C ALA A 102 3.90 3.23 4.73
N PRO A 103 3.67 4.44 5.25
CA PRO A 103 2.94 5.48 4.51
C PRO A 103 3.47 5.72 3.09
N GLN A 104 4.78 5.81 2.90
CA GLN A 104 5.43 6.02 1.60
C GLN A 104 5.14 4.89 0.60
N ILE A 105 5.05 3.64 1.06
CA ILE A 105 4.67 2.49 0.23
C ILE A 105 3.17 2.54 -0.08
N ARG A 106 2.33 2.83 0.92
CA ARG A 106 0.88 2.92 0.75
C ARG A 106 0.44 4.06 -0.17
N ASN A 107 1.27 5.11 -0.33
CA ASN A 107 1.04 6.20 -1.28
C ASN A 107 1.19 5.77 -2.75
N ARG A 108 1.89 4.66 -2.99
CA ARG A 108 2.15 4.14 -4.34
C ARG A 108 1.49 2.80 -4.60
N GLY A 109 1.59 1.85 -3.66
CA GLY A 109 1.02 0.52 -3.80
C GLY A 109 -0.50 0.56 -3.96
N THR A 110 -1.02 -0.07 -5.03
CA THR A 110 -2.46 -0.10 -5.33
C THR A 110 -3.09 -1.41 -4.86
N ILE A 111 -4.39 -1.38 -4.58
CA ILE A 111 -5.17 -2.59 -4.27
C ILE A 111 -5.12 -3.54 -5.47
N ALA A 112 -5.31 -3.03 -6.69
CA ALA A 112 -5.23 -3.86 -7.91
C ALA A 112 -3.86 -4.52 -8.07
N GLY A 113 -2.75 -3.77 -7.85
CA GLY A 113 -1.39 -4.33 -7.87
C GLY A 113 -1.21 -5.45 -6.86
N ASN A 114 -1.72 -5.27 -5.64
CA ASN A 114 -1.68 -6.28 -4.57
C ASN A 114 -2.45 -7.57 -4.98
N LEU A 115 -3.63 -7.44 -5.61
CA LEU A 115 -4.38 -8.59 -6.14
C LEU A 115 -3.62 -9.31 -7.25
N ILE A 116 -3.08 -8.57 -8.23
CA ILE A 116 -2.40 -9.13 -9.42
C ILE A 116 -1.09 -9.83 -9.05
N THR A 117 -0.36 -9.33 -8.05
CA THR A 117 0.86 -9.96 -7.51
C THR A 117 0.57 -11.35 -6.97
N ALA A 118 -0.66 -11.61 -6.50
CA ALA A 118 -1.18 -12.90 -6.10
C ALA A 118 -0.29 -13.65 -5.07
N SER A 119 0.41 -12.91 -4.21
CA SER A 119 1.12 -13.53 -3.11
C SER A 119 0.11 -13.96 -2.04
N PRO A 120 0.22 -15.19 -1.52
CA PRO A 120 -0.68 -15.64 -0.45
C PRO A 120 -0.50 -14.86 0.88
N ALA A 121 0.53 -14.03 0.98
CA ALA A 121 0.81 -13.16 2.13
C ALA A 121 0.46 -11.69 1.88
N ASN A 122 -0.28 -11.39 0.81
CA ASN A 122 -0.73 -10.03 0.51
C ASN A 122 -1.95 -9.68 1.36
N ASP A 123 -1.79 -8.67 2.19
CA ASP A 123 -2.72 -8.35 3.28
C ASP A 123 -4.14 -7.99 2.80
N THR A 124 -4.31 -7.30 1.65
CA THR A 124 -5.63 -6.84 1.21
C THR A 124 -6.45 -7.89 0.45
N ILE A 125 -5.83 -8.99 -0.01
CA ILE A 125 -6.57 -10.08 -0.65
C ILE A 125 -7.51 -10.74 0.36
N THR A 126 -7.04 -10.95 1.59
CA THR A 126 -7.79 -11.67 2.63
C THR A 126 -9.12 -10.99 2.99
N PRO A 127 -9.19 -9.67 3.30
CA PRO A 127 -10.48 -9.03 3.54
C PRO A 127 -11.34 -8.95 2.28
N LEU A 128 -10.79 -8.74 1.10
CA LEU A 128 -11.56 -8.74 -0.15
C LEU A 128 -12.17 -10.13 -0.43
N MET A 129 -11.46 -11.21 -0.11
CA MET A 129 -12.00 -12.57 -0.16
C MET A 129 -13.14 -12.77 0.85
N ALA A 130 -13.03 -12.19 2.05
CA ALA A 130 -14.10 -12.26 3.06
C ALA A 130 -15.32 -11.38 2.70
N LEU A 131 -15.13 -10.35 1.88
CA LEU A 131 -16.18 -9.46 1.35
C LEU A 131 -16.77 -9.97 0.03
N ASP A 132 -16.44 -11.19 -0.42
CA ASP A 132 -16.90 -11.79 -1.67
C ASP A 132 -16.63 -10.92 -2.92
N ALA A 133 -15.45 -10.31 -2.98
CA ALA A 133 -15.07 -9.41 -4.05
C ALA A 133 -14.94 -10.11 -5.41
N SER A 134 -15.13 -9.33 -6.47
CA SER A 134 -14.89 -9.68 -7.86
C SER A 134 -13.96 -8.68 -8.52
N VAL A 135 -13.29 -9.08 -9.58
CA VAL A 135 -12.46 -8.22 -10.42
C VAL A 135 -13.00 -8.17 -11.83
N THR A 136 -12.99 -6.99 -12.44
CA THR A 136 -13.34 -6.81 -13.85
C THR A 136 -12.07 -6.64 -14.67
N LEU A 137 -11.90 -7.52 -15.65
CA LEU A 137 -10.77 -7.56 -16.56
C LEU A 137 -11.24 -7.10 -17.94
N GLN A 138 -10.47 -6.23 -18.58
CA GLN A 138 -10.77 -5.67 -19.89
C GLN A 138 -9.60 -5.90 -20.86
N SER A 139 -9.92 -6.22 -22.09
CA SER A 139 -9.00 -6.31 -23.23
C SER A 139 -9.66 -5.69 -24.47
N ILE A 140 -8.93 -5.60 -25.58
CA ILE A 140 -9.54 -5.18 -26.87
C ILE A 140 -10.65 -6.12 -27.35
N LYS A 141 -10.73 -7.34 -26.80
CA LYS A 141 -11.74 -8.36 -27.17
C LYS A 141 -13.03 -8.23 -26.35
N GLY A 142 -13.03 -7.41 -25.30
CA GLY A 142 -14.17 -7.20 -24.41
C GLY A 142 -13.81 -7.24 -22.93
N THR A 143 -14.84 -7.32 -22.11
CA THR A 143 -14.75 -7.26 -20.64
C THR A 143 -15.33 -8.53 -20.02
N ARG A 144 -14.72 -9.01 -18.94
CA ARG A 144 -15.23 -10.12 -18.13
C ARG A 144 -15.03 -9.87 -16.64
N THR A 145 -15.99 -10.30 -15.83
CA THR A 145 -15.89 -10.23 -14.36
C THR A 145 -15.61 -11.62 -13.80
N VAL A 146 -14.70 -11.69 -12.84
CA VAL A 146 -14.27 -12.94 -12.21
C VAL A 146 -14.35 -12.77 -10.70
N SER A 147 -15.01 -13.71 -10.00
CA SER A 147 -15.00 -13.73 -8.55
C SER A 147 -13.58 -13.93 -8.02
N LEU A 148 -13.22 -13.24 -6.94
CA LEU A 148 -11.87 -13.32 -6.38
C LEU A 148 -11.50 -14.75 -5.96
N LYS A 149 -12.47 -15.57 -5.54
CA LYS A 149 -12.27 -17.00 -5.23
C LYS A 149 -11.81 -17.83 -6.43
N ASP A 150 -12.17 -17.43 -7.65
CA ASP A 150 -11.85 -18.12 -8.90
C ASP A 150 -10.68 -17.42 -9.65
N PHE A 151 -10.20 -16.29 -9.12
CA PHE A 151 -9.15 -15.48 -9.74
C PHE A 151 -7.75 -16.08 -9.58
N TYR A 152 -7.49 -16.77 -8.45
CA TYR A 152 -6.18 -17.33 -8.14
C TYR A 152 -6.08 -18.80 -8.51
N THR A 153 -5.06 -19.16 -9.31
CA THR A 153 -4.79 -20.54 -9.74
C THR A 153 -3.61 -21.20 -9.03
N GLY A 154 -2.91 -20.46 -8.17
CA GLY A 154 -1.77 -20.91 -7.39
C GLY A 154 -0.92 -19.74 -6.88
N VAL A 155 0.22 -20.05 -6.29
CA VAL A 155 1.16 -19.04 -5.76
C VAL A 155 1.61 -18.11 -6.90
N ARG A 156 1.35 -16.81 -6.75
CA ARG A 156 1.65 -15.76 -7.74
C ARG A 156 1.09 -16.04 -9.15
N LYS A 157 -0.06 -16.72 -9.22
CA LYS A 157 -0.73 -17.04 -10.48
C LYS A 157 -2.21 -16.67 -10.43
N THR A 158 -2.66 -15.99 -11.47
CA THR A 158 -4.05 -15.59 -11.68
C THR A 158 -4.57 -16.13 -13.02
N VAL A 159 -5.87 -15.99 -13.25
CA VAL A 159 -6.51 -16.28 -14.54
C VAL A 159 -6.38 -15.16 -15.56
N MET A 160 -5.73 -14.02 -15.20
CA MET A 160 -5.49 -12.90 -16.11
C MET A 160 -4.67 -13.32 -17.32
N GLN A 161 -5.09 -12.85 -18.49
CA GLN A 161 -4.33 -12.99 -19.72
C GLN A 161 -3.34 -11.82 -19.89
N PRO A 162 -2.24 -11.99 -20.66
CA PRO A 162 -1.25 -10.92 -20.85
C PRO A 162 -1.81 -9.63 -21.44
N GLU A 163 -2.87 -9.74 -22.25
CA GLU A 163 -3.55 -8.61 -22.90
C GLU A 163 -4.64 -7.95 -22.06
N GLU A 164 -4.88 -8.41 -20.83
CA GLU A 164 -5.93 -7.88 -19.96
C GLU A 164 -5.40 -6.83 -18.98
N MET A 165 -6.19 -5.80 -18.75
CA MET A 165 -6.06 -4.84 -17.66
C MET A 165 -7.16 -5.08 -16.61
N LEU A 166 -6.82 -5.11 -15.33
CA LEU A 166 -7.81 -5.02 -14.25
C LEU A 166 -8.31 -3.57 -14.20
N VAL A 167 -9.62 -3.38 -14.41
CA VAL A 167 -10.23 -2.03 -14.48
C VAL A 167 -11.14 -1.71 -13.32
N ASP A 168 -11.61 -2.71 -12.59
CA ASP A 168 -12.47 -2.53 -11.42
C ASP A 168 -12.31 -3.67 -10.40
N ILE A 169 -12.46 -3.34 -9.12
CA ILE A 169 -12.62 -4.30 -8.02
C ILE A 169 -13.93 -3.96 -7.34
N SER A 170 -14.87 -4.90 -7.33
CA SER A 170 -16.21 -4.66 -6.77
C SER A 170 -16.56 -5.68 -5.69
N PHE A 171 -17.28 -5.22 -4.66
CA PHE A 171 -17.74 -6.07 -3.57
C PHE A 171 -18.96 -5.45 -2.87
N PRO A 172 -19.86 -6.27 -2.30
CA PRO A 172 -20.98 -5.78 -1.51
C PRO A 172 -20.50 -4.98 -0.30
N ALA A 173 -21.05 -3.80 -0.11
CA ALA A 173 -20.81 -3.03 1.11
C ALA A 173 -21.38 -3.79 2.31
N MET A 174 -20.64 -3.86 3.41
CA MET A 174 -21.11 -4.48 4.64
C MET A 174 -22.44 -3.84 5.07
N GLU A 175 -23.42 -4.67 5.45
CA GLU A 175 -24.69 -4.21 6.02
C GLU A 175 -24.43 -3.43 7.33
N VAL A 176 -25.35 -2.57 7.74
CA VAL A 176 -25.23 -1.80 9.00
C VAL A 176 -25.13 -2.71 10.23
N THR A 177 -25.76 -3.90 10.16
CA THR A 177 -25.70 -4.94 11.19
C THR A 177 -24.44 -5.81 11.11
N ALA A 178 -23.68 -5.71 10.02
CA ALA A 178 -22.47 -6.47 9.82
C ALA A 178 -21.27 -5.80 10.52
N ARG A 179 -20.42 -6.62 11.09
CA ARG A 179 -19.17 -6.23 11.76
C ARG A 179 -18.04 -7.09 11.30
N GLY A 180 -16.88 -6.52 11.22
CA GLY A 180 -15.71 -7.29 10.78
C GLY A 180 -14.40 -6.63 11.17
N THR A 181 -13.35 -7.44 11.14
CA THR A 181 -11.99 -6.99 11.43
C THR A 181 -10.98 -7.77 10.61
N PHE A 182 -9.77 -7.23 10.55
CA PHE A 182 -8.60 -7.90 10.00
C PHE A 182 -7.52 -7.95 11.08
N ILE A 183 -6.87 -9.11 11.23
CA ILE A 183 -5.78 -9.34 12.17
C ILE A 183 -4.59 -9.89 11.41
N LYS A 184 -3.47 -9.21 11.52
CA LYS A 184 -2.17 -9.60 11.00
C LYS A 184 -1.23 -10.01 12.12
N LEU A 185 -0.61 -11.15 11.96
CA LEU A 185 0.56 -11.55 12.75
C LEU A 185 1.80 -11.43 11.87
N ALA A 186 2.76 -10.65 12.31
CA ALA A 186 4.02 -10.40 11.62
C ALA A 186 5.18 -10.28 12.61
N LEU A 187 6.43 -10.32 12.12
CA LEU A 187 7.63 -10.25 12.98
C LEU A 187 7.85 -8.84 13.58
N ARG A 188 7.24 -7.80 13.01
CA ARG A 188 7.28 -6.40 13.47
C ARG A 188 6.02 -5.66 13.04
N ARG A 189 5.79 -4.46 13.60
CA ARG A 189 4.54 -3.71 13.37
C ARG A 189 4.43 -3.06 12.00
N ALA A 190 5.53 -2.75 11.35
CA ALA A 190 5.55 -2.10 10.03
C ALA A 190 6.58 -2.76 9.12
N GLN A 191 6.45 -2.58 7.82
CA GLN A 191 7.36 -3.14 6.81
C GLN A 191 7.57 -4.66 6.99
N ALA A 192 6.50 -5.40 7.26
CA ALA A 192 6.55 -6.82 7.54
C ALA A 192 5.55 -7.61 6.70
N ILE A 193 5.99 -8.74 6.18
CA ILE A 193 5.15 -9.72 5.49
C ILE A 193 4.40 -10.53 6.55
N SER A 194 3.13 -10.84 6.30
CA SER A 194 2.32 -11.66 7.17
C SER A 194 2.92 -13.05 7.40
N ILE A 195 3.01 -13.46 8.67
CA ILE A 195 3.21 -14.87 9.07
C ILE A 195 1.90 -15.60 8.82
N ILE A 196 0.81 -15.01 9.31
CA ILE A 196 -0.58 -15.33 8.99
C ILE A 196 -1.40 -14.03 9.03
N ASP A 197 -2.51 -14.01 8.34
CA ASP A 197 -3.54 -13.01 8.53
C ASP A 197 -4.94 -13.62 8.42
N VAL A 198 -5.90 -12.98 9.10
CA VAL A 198 -7.28 -13.44 9.22
C VAL A 198 -8.22 -12.25 9.05
N ALA A 199 -9.19 -12.37 8.17
CA ALA A 199 -10.33 -11.46 8.09
C ALA A 199 -11.59 -12.17 8.57
N VAL A 200 -12.33 -11.53 9.46
CA VAL A 200 -13.63 -12.00 9.96
C VAL A 200 -14.68 -10.96 9.64
N VAL A 201 -15.77 -11.39 9.02
CA VAL A 201 -16.97 -10.58 8.80
C VAL A 201 -18.19 -11.38 9.29
N LEU A 202 -18.94 -10.81 10.22
CA LEU A 202 -20.18 -11.41 10.74
C LEU A 202 -21.33 -10.46 10.47
N ASN A 203 -22.42 -10.99 9.92
CA ASN A 203 -23.71 -10.30 9.87
C ASN A 203 -24.61 -10.86 10.96
N MET A 204 -25.21 -10.01 11.75
CA MET A 204 -26.00 -10.38 12.91
C MET A 204 -27.50 -10.25 12.64
N ALA A 205 -28.27 -11.22 13.15
CA ALA A 205 -29.72 -11.12 13.29
C ALA A 205 -30.02 -11.24 14.79
N ASP A 206 -30.40 -10.13 15.41
CA ASP A 206 -30.54 -10.02 16.86
C ASP A 206 -29.25 -10.48 17.58
N ASP A 207 -29.35 -11.52 18.41
CA ASP A 207 -28.25 -12.08 19.20
C ASP A 207 -27.53 -13.26 18.50
N SER A 208 -27.88 -13.58 17.26
CA SER A 208 -27.32 -14.73 16.54
C SER A 208 -26.67 -14.33 15.22
N VAL A 209 -25.74 -15.15 14.76
CA VAL A 209 -25.04 -14.94 13.48
C VAL A 209 -25.98 -15.30 12.32
N LYS A 210 -26.32 -14.34 11.46
CA LYS A 210 -27.06 -14.54 10.22
C LYS A 210 -26.16 -15.13 9.12
N SER A 211 -24.94 -14.60 8.97
CA SER A 211 -23.92 -15.08 8.05
C SER A 211 -22.53 -14.80 8.58
N ALA A 212 -21.57 -15.61 8.22
CA ALA A 212 -20.16 -15.48 8.59
C ALA A 212 -19.28 -15.64 7.37
N SER A 213 -18.22 -14.84 7.31
CA SER A 213 -17.14 -14.95 6.32
C SER A 213 -15.81 -14.87 7.03
N ILE A 214 -14.98 -15.92 6.90
CA ILE A 214 -13.65 -16.01 7.52
C ILE A 214 -12.65 -16.39 6.43
N ALA A 215 -11.78 -15.44 6.07
CA ALA A 215 -10.70 -15.66 5.10
C ALA A 215 -9.33 -15.68 5.79
N LEU A 216 -8.42 -16.49 5.25
CA LEU A 216 -7.11 -16.78 5.83
C LEU A 216 -6.01 -16.54 4.79
N GLY A 217 -5.02 -15.73 5.15
CA GLY A 217 -3.84 -15.47 4.34
C GLY A 217 -2.56 -16.09 4.91
N ALA A 218 -1.58 -16.31 4.04
CA ALA A 218 -0.26 -16.87 4.31
C ALA A 218 -0.24 -18.32 4.88
N VAL A 219 -1.34 -19.08 4.76
CA VAL A 219 -1.50 -20.42 5.33
C VAL A 219 -1.93 -21.49 4.32
N ALA A 220 -1.92 -21.16 3.04
CA ALA A 220 -2.16 -22.04 1.91
C ALA A 220 -1.50 -21.46 0.65
N PRO A 221 -1.45 -22.16 -0.50
CA PRO A 221 -0.93 -21.61 -1.77
C PRO A 221 -1.67 -20.36 -2.26
N THR A 222 -2.93 -20.19 -1.90
CA THR A 222 -3.77 -19.02 -2.16
C THR A 222 -4.50 -18.63 -0.88
N ILE A 223 -5.14 -17.46 -0.86
CA ILE A 223 -6.06 -17.09 0.21
C ILE A 223 -7.25 -18.08 0.20
N ILE A 224 -7.66 -18.55 1.37
CA ILE A 224 -8.73 -19.55 1.53
C ILE A 224 -9.84 -19.04 2.43
N ARG A 225 -11.04 -19.63 2.29
CA ARG A 225 -12.18 -19.44 3.19
C ARG A 225 -12.27 -20.60 4.16
N ALA A 226 -12.60 -20.33 5.42
CA ALA A 226 -12.80 -21.34 6.46
C ALA A 226 -14.26 -21.83 6.50
N GLY A 227 -14.74 -22.44 5.40
CA GLY A 227 -16.15 -22.75 5.16
C GLY A 227 -16.84 -23.58 6.24
N GLU A 228 -16.12 -24.50 6.91
CA GLU A 228 -16.70 -25.28 8.03
C GLU A 228 -16.93 -24.40 9.27
N ALA A 229 -16.00 -23.48 9.58
CA ALA A 229 -16.17 -22.53 10.66
C ALA A 229 -17.31 -21.54 10.38
N GLU A 230 -17.41 -21.07 9.13
CA GLU A 230 -18.49 -20.17 8.68
C GLU A 230 -19.86 -20.83 8.85
N LYS A 231 -20.03 -22.06 8.36
CA LYS A 231 -21.28 -22.84 8.52
C LYS A 231 -21.61 -23.09 9.99
N TYR A 232 -20.60 -23.41 10.80
CA TYR A 232 -20.80 -23.67 12.22
C TYR A 232 -21.32 -22.45 12.98
N LEU A 233 -20.85 -21.25 12.63
CA LEU A 233 -21.24 -19.99 13.27
C LEU A 233 -22.69 -19.60 12.99
N VAL A 234 -23.25 -19.94 11.84
CA VAL A 234 -24.63 -19.54 11.47
C VAL A 234 -25.64 -20.06 12.47
N GLY A 235 -26.51 -19.18 12.97
CA GLY A 235 -27.55 -19.43 13.97
C GLY A 235 -27.01 -19.51 15.41
N LYS A 236 -25.71 -19.37 15.64
CA LYS A 236 -25.11 -19.39 16.98
C LYS A 236 -25.09 -18.01 17.63
N LYS A 237 -25.17 -18.00 18.97
CA LYS A 237 -24.84 -16.82 19.78
C LYS A 237 -23.33 -16.73 19.95
N LEU A 238 -22.82 -15.51 20.09
CA LEU A 238 -21.37 -15.25 20.20
C LEU A 238 -20.87 -15.49 21.63
N THR A 239 -20.73 -16.79 22.03
CA THR A 239 -20.14 -17.20 23.31
C THR A 239 -18.69 -17.66 23.14
N ASP A 240 -17.92 -17.74 24.24
CA ASP A 240 -16.52 -18.18 24.17
C ASP A 240 -16.40 -19.64 23.71
N GLU A 241 -17.36 -20.52 24.09
CA GLU A 241 -17.39 -21.91 23.63
C GLU A 241 -17.60 -22.02 22.13
N VAL A 242 -18.50 -21.20 21.57
CA VAL A 242 -18.74 -21.13 20.12
C VAL A 242 -17.49 -20.62 19.41
N PHE A 243 -16.78 -19.65 19.99
CA PHE A 243 -15.56 -19.11 19.40
C PHE A 243 -14.41 -20.11 19.39
N GLU A 244 -14.20 -20.85 20.48
CA GLU A 244 -13.15 -21.89 20.54
C GLU A 244 -13.37 -22.97 19.48
N GLU A 245 -14.60 -23.44 19.28
CA GLU A 245 -14.90 -24.43 18.26
C GLU A 245 -14.76 -23.84 16.83
N ALA A 246 -15.27 -22.63 16.58
CA ALA A 246 -15.09 -21.97 15.28
C ALA A 246 -13.59 -21.75 14.96
N ALA A 247 -12.80 -21.33 15.93
CA ALA A 247 -11.35 -21.13 15.78
C ALA A 247 -10.61 -22.46 15.52
N ARG A 248 -11.03 -23.56 16.16
CA ARG A 248 -10.51 -24.91 15.91
C ARG A 248 -10.83 -25.37 14.46
N LEU A 249 -12.06 -25.15 14.00
CA LEU A 249 -12.47 -25.46 12.62
C LEU A 249 -11.69 -24.61 11.61
N THR A 250 -11.43 -23.34 11.92
CA THR A 250 -10.61 -22.44 11.09
C THR A 250 -9.17 -22.97 10.97
N MET A 251 -8.55 -23.38 12.09
CA MET A 251 -7.23 -23.98 12.10
C MET A 251 -7.15 -25.22 11.21
N ASN A 252 -8.17 -26.08 11.22
CA ASN A 252 -8.21 -27.31 10.42
C ASN A 252 -8.30 -27.05 8.90
N SER A 253 -8.69 -25.83 8.47
CA SER A 253 -8.73 -25.43 7.06
C SER A 253 -7.35 -25.12 6.48
N CYS A 254 -6.33 -24.90 7.32
CA CYS A 254 -5.01 -24.46 6.94
C CYS A 254 -4.12 -25.56 6.38
N LYS A 255 -3.22 -25.19 5.45
CA LYS A 255 -2.13 -26.02 4.94
C LYS A 255 -0.84 -25.19 4.81
N PRO A 256 -0.33 -24.64 5.92
CA PRO A 256 0.85 -23.79 5.91
C PRO A 256 2.13 -24.58 5.65
N ILE A 257 3.16 -23.84 5.24
CA ILE A 257 4.53 -24.36 5.07
C ILE A 257 5.44 -23.87 6.18
N ASP A 258 6.54 -24.57 6.40
CA ASP A 258 7.66 -24.09 7.20
C ASP A 258 8.49 -23.10 6.38
N ASP A 259 8.83 -21.95 6.96
CA ASP A 259 9.80 -21.00 6.39
C ASP A 259 10.50 -20.22 7.52
N ILE A 260 11.38 -19.25 7.14
CA ILE A 260 12.14 -18.43 8.08
C ILE A 260 11.27 -17.57 9.02
N ARG A 261 9.98 -17.41 8.73
CA ARG A 261 9.03 -16.61 9.53
C ARG A 261 8.32 -17.44 10.60
N GLY A 262 8.23 -18.75 10.42
CA GLY A 262 7.58 -19.64 11.38
C GLY A 262 7.32 -21.03 10.82
N SER A 263 7.17 -22.01 11.73
CA SER A 263 6.80 -23.37 11.37
C SER A 263 5.33 -23.50 11.00
N ALA A 264 4.98 -24.53 10.22
CA ALA A 264 3.61 -24.85 9.86
C ALA A 264 2.72 -25.07 11.10
N ALA A 265 3.23 -25.75 12.12
CA ALA A 265 2.52 -25.96 13.38
C ALA A 265 2.23 -24.64 14.11
N TYR A 266 3.23 -23.73 14.18
CA TYR A 266 3.06 -22.41 14.77
C TYR A 266 2.02 -21.59 14.00
N ARG A 267 2.07 -21.57 12.66
CA ARG A 267 1.09 -20.84 11.83
C ARG A 267 -0.32 -21.37 12.04
N SER A 268 -0.52 -22.70 12.09
CA SER A 268 -1.84 -23.28 12.33
C SER A 268 -2.39 -22.87 13.70
N GLU A 269 -1.58 -22.93 14.75
CA GLU A 269 -2.01 -22.50 16.08
C GLU A 269 -2.30 -20.98 16.10
N MET A 270 -1.50 -20.16 15.43
CA MET A 270 -1.72 -18.72 15.35
C MET A 270 -2.98 -18.35 14.56
N VAL A 271 -3.39 -19.16 13.57
CA VAL A 271 -4.70 -18.98 12.93
C VAL A 271 -5.82 -19.17 13.94
N ARG A 272 -5.77 -20.22 14.79
CA ARG A 272 -6.74 -20.40 15.87
C ARG A 272 -6.79 -19.19 16.80
N VAL A 273 -5.63 -18.74 17.26
CA VAL A 273 -5.51 -17.60 18.19
C VAL A 273 -6.03 -16.31 17.57
N CYS A 274 -5.65 -16.01 16.31
CA CYS A 274 -6.07 -14.77 15.64
C CYS A 274 -7.55 -14.79 15.26
N THR A 275 -8.09 -15.96 14.85
CA THR A 275 -9.55 -16.11 14.64
C THR A 275 -10.31 -15.85 15.92
N LEU A 276 -9.89 -16.43 17.05
CA LEU A 276 -10.50 -16.21 18.34
C LEU A 276 -10.48 -14.72 18.75
N ARG A 277 -9.35 -14.06 18.57
CA ARG A 277 -9.22 -12.60 18.81
C ARG A 277 -10.15 -11.79 17.91
N GLY A 278 -10.25 -12.13 16.63
CA GLY A 278 -11.15 -11.46 15.67
C GLY A 278 -12.61 -11.62 16.05
N LEU A 279 -13.06 -12.81 16.41
CA LEU A 279 -14.42 -13.09 16.85
C LEU A 279 -14.77 -12.34 18.14
N ARG A 280 -13.85 -12.34 19.13
CA ARG A 280 -14.02 -11.56 20.38
C ARG A 280 -14.08 -10.05 20.09
N ALA A 281 -13.17 -9.52 19.26
CA ALA A 281 -13.17 -8.11 18.90
C ALA A 281 -14.50 -7.67 18.26
N VAL A 282 -15.08 -8.50 17.39
CA VAL A 282 -16.38 -8.25 16.76
C VAL A 282 -17.52 -8.30 17.81
N ARG A 283 -17.55 -9.31 18.69
CA ARG A 283 -18.55 -9.39 19.77
C ARG A 283 -18.50 -8.19 20.70
N ASP A 284 -17.29 -7.84 21.15
CA ASP A 284 -17.06 -6.83 22.19
C ASP A 284 -17.03 -5.40 21.63
N ARG A 285 -17.32 -5.21 20.33
CA ARG A 285 -17.27 -3.93 19.61
C ARG A 285 -15.92 -3.24 19.68
N GLN A 286 -14.86 -4.02 19.56
CA GLN A 286 -13.46 -3.58 19.63
C GLN A 286 -12.69 -3.78 18.32
N GLU A 287 -13.38 -4.03 17.22
CA GLU A 287 -12.76 -4.27 15.91
C GLU A 287 -11.87 -3.12 15.43
N GLN A 288 -12.13 -1.89 15.89
CA GLN A 288 -11.38 -0.70 15.51
C GLN A 288 -10.18 -0.40 16.42
N VAL A 289 -10.02 -1.13 17.52
CA VAL A 289 -8.91 -0.90 18.45
C VAL A 289 -7.57 -1.08 17.77
N GLY A 290 -6.68 -0.10 17.95
CA GLY A 290 -5.32 -0.09 17.41
C GLY A 290 -5.21 0.46 15.98
N MET A 291 -6.29 0.93 15.37
CA MET A 291 -6.25 1.77 14.17
C MET A 291 -6.57 3.22 14.57
N PRO A 292 -5.74 4.22 14.20
CA PRO A 292 -6.01 5.61 14.54
C PRO A 292 -7.29 6.11 13.84
N THR A 293 -7.98 7.04 14.49
CA THR A 293 -9.12 7.74 13.89
C THR A 293 -8.67 8.60 12.71
N GLU A 294 -7.53 9.27 12.87
CA GLU A 294 -6.85 10.07 11.87
C GLU A 294 -5.46 9.46 11.60
N PRO A 295 -5.35 8.52 10.66
CA PRO A 295 -4.07 7.90 10.34
C PRO A 295 -3.16 8.85 9.58
N ILE A 296 -1.85 8.81 9.85
CA ILE A 296 -0.86 9.57 9.11
C ILE A 296 -0.64 8.92 7.74
N LEU A 297 -0.79 9.72 6.70
CA LEU A 297 -0.71 9.29 5.30
C LEU A 297 0.55 9.79 4.59
N LEU A 298 1.17 10.85 5.10
CA LEU A 298 2.27 11.59 4.47
C LEU A 298 1.87 12.15 3.10
N TRP A 299 0.70 12.79 3.06
CA TRP A 299 0.15 13.52 1.91
C TRP A 299 0.33 15.04 2.02
N GLY A 300 0.85 15.54 3.15
CA GLY A 300 0.96 16.96 3.43
C GLY A 300 -0.41 17.64 3.56
N GLU A 301 -0.53 18.85 3.06
CA GLU A 301 -1.80 19.61 3.04
C GLU A 301 -2.76 19.15 1.93
N HIS A 302 -2.35 18.21 1.08
CA HIS A 302 -3.18 17.72 -0.02
C HIS A 302 -4.18 16.68 0.50
N ASP A 303 -5.45 16.85 0.12
CA ASP A 303 -6.56 15.97 0.48
C ASP A 303 -6.63 14.65 -0.33
N GLY A 304 -5.49 14.23 -0.88
CA GLY A 304 -5.37 12.98 -1.63
C GLY A 304 -5.81 13.07 -3.09
N GLU A 305 -6.41 14.18 -3.52
CA GLU A 305 -6.71 14.40 -4.93
C GLU A 305 -5.42 14.56 -5.72
N ASN A 306 -5.21 13.68 -6.69
CA ASN A 306 -4.05 13.74 -7.56
C ASN A 306 -4.25 14.85 -8.59
N GLY A 307 -3.59 15.98 -8.38
CA GLY A 307 -3.40 17.03 -9.41
C GLY A 307 -2.46 16.57 -10.54
N ILE A 308 -2.40 15.26 -10.82
CA ILE A 308 -1.55 14.71 -11.87
C ILE A 308 -2.13 15.10 -13.21
N GLN A 309 -1.40 15.97 -13.92
CA GLN A 309 -1.78 16.37 -15.27
C GLN A 309 -1.71 15.17 -16.21
N THR A 310 -2.73 15.03 -17.05
CA THR A 310 -2.73 14.08 -18.16
C THR A 310 -1.72 14.57 -19.21
N LEU A 311 -0.53 13.98 -19.21
CA LEU A 311 0.56 14.34 -20.12
C LEU A 311 0.98 13.11 -20.92
N HIS A 312 0.80 13.20 -22.24
CA HIS A 312 1.33 12.20 -23.17
C HIS A 312 2.83 12.43 -23.37
N ARG A 313 3.62 11.34 -23.29
CA ARG A 313 5.04 11.36 -23.57
C ARG A 313 5.40 10.25 -24.54
N SER A 314 6.05 10.60 -25.65
CA SER A 314 6.63 9.60 -26.55
C SER A 314 7.77 8.84 -25.86
N PRO A 315 7.97 7.53 -26.12
CA PRO A 315 8.95 6.70 -25.42
C PRO A 315 10.40 7.24 -25.44
N SER A 316 10.79 7.91 -26.51
CA SER A 316 12.12 8.52 -26.71
C SER A 316 12.21 10.00 -26.35
N ALA A 317 11.10 10.64 -25.94
CA ALA A 317 11.11 12.07 -25.59
C ALA A 317 11.88 12.31 -24.29
N PRO A 318 12.50 13.48 -24.09
CA PRO A 318 13.16 13.85 -22.85
C PRO A 318 12.24 13.74 -21.63
N ILE A 319 12.81 13.44 -20.46
CA ILE A 319 12.09 13.56 -19.18
C ILE A 319 12.22 15.00 -18.73
N GLU A 320 11.14 15.76 -18.80
CA GLU A 320 11.06 17.14 -18.34
C GLU A 320 10.35 17.14 -16.97
N THR A 321 10.94 17.75 -15.95
CA THR A 321 10.41 17.71 -14.57
C THR A 321 10.86 18.96 -13.81
N THR A 322 10.17 19.27 -12.73
CA THR A 322 10.59 20.29 -11.77
C THR A 322 11.13 19.60 -10.51
N ILE A 323 12.37 19.93 -10.13
CA ILE A 323 12.99 19.40 -8.92
C ILE A 323 13.45 20.57 -8.04
N ASN A 324 12.96 20.66 -6.83
CA ASN A 324 13.24 21.73 -5.88
C ASN A 324 13.01 23.13 -6.52
N GLY A 325 11.88 23.29 -7.23
CA GLY A 325 11.50 24.52 -7.92
C GLY A 325 12.29 24.82 -9.21
N LYS A 326 13.24 23.98 -9.62
CA LYS A 326 14.04 24.16 -10.84
C LYS A 326 13.64 23.18 -11.92
N LYS A 327 13.57 23.65 -13.16
CA LYS A 327 13.29 22.81 -14.34
C LYS A 327 14.51 22.00 -14.74
N TYR A 328 14.30 20.72 -15.02
CA TYR A 328 15.29 19.76 -15.51
C TYR A 328 14.79 19.10 -16.80
N THR A 329 15.72 18.81 -17.70
CA THR A 329 15.46 18.04 -18.92
C THR A 329 16.53 16.95 -19.04
N PHE A 330 16.10 15.69 -18.97
CA PHE A 330 17.00 14.53 -19.06
C PHE A 330 16.80 13.84 -20.40
N ASN A 331 17.89 13.69 -21.16
CA ASN A 331 17.94 12.97 -22.44
C ASN A 331 18.40 11.50 -22.27
N SER A 332 18.52 11.03 -21.03
CA SER A 332 18.94 9.68 -20.65
C SER A 332 18.21 9.24 -19.36
N GLY A 333 18.50 8.04 -18.89
CA GLY A 333 17.95 7.55 -17.60
C GLY A 333 16.56 6.95 -17.71
N TYR A 334 16.07 6.66 -18.92
CA TYR A 334 14.71 6.11 -19.14
C TYR A 334 14.50 4.73 -18.53
N ASP A 335 15.57 3.96 -18.34
CA ASP A 335 15.61 2.62 -17.76
C ASP A 335 15.99 2.60 -16.28
N LYS A 336 16.16 3.78 -15.66
CA LYS A 336 16.52 3.95 -14.25
C LYS A 336 15.27 4.05 -13.34
N THR A 337 15.52 3.95 -12.02
CA THR A 337 14.58 4.44 -11.00
C THR A 337 14.75 5.94 -10.79
N LEU A 338 13.74 6.58 -10.21
CA LEU A 338 13.81 8.01 -9.84
C LEU A 338 14.99 8.29 -8.89
N LEU A 339 15.28 7.37 -7.96
CA LEU A 339 16.43 7.48 -7.08
C LEU A 339 17.74 7.63 -7.85
N ARG A 340 17.96 6.79 -8.86
CA ARG A 340 19.18 6.85 -9.69
C ARG A 340 19.20 8.10 -10.56
N LEU A 341 18.07 8.48 -11.15
CA LEU A 341 17.95 9.74 -11.93
C LEU A 341 18.35 10.96 -11.09
N LEU A 342 17.85 11.06 -9.86
CA LEU A 342 18.16 12.16 -8.95
C LEU A 342 19.65 12.20 -8.60
N ARG A 343 20.24 11.05 -8.29
CA ARG A 343 21.63 10.97 -7.84
C ARG A 343 22.66 11.07 -8.94
N GLU A 344 22.41 10.41 -10.08
CA GLU A 344 23.40 10.25 -11.14
C GLU A 344 23.28 11.31 -12.24
N ASP A 345 22.05 11.71 -12.58
CA ASP A 345 21.79 12.65 -13.69
C ASP A 345 21.51 14.07 -13.20
N ALA A 346 20.80 14.23 -12.05
CA ALA A 346 20.57 15.54 -11.44
C ALA A 346 21.64 15.97 -10.42
N ASN A 347 22.57 15.07 -10.06
CA ASN A 347 23.61 15.27 -9.03
C ASN A 347 23.04 15.67 -7.64
N LEU A 348 21.82 15.24 -7.31
CA LEU A 348 21.16 15.44 -6.02
C LEU A 348 21.42 14.22 -5.14
N ILE A 349 22.61 14.19 -4.54
CA ILE A 349 23.12 13.04 -3.80
C ILE A 349 22.63 12.92 -2.36
N GLY A 350 21.85 13.89 -1.85
CA GLY A 350 21.22 13.88 -0.54
C GLY A 350 20.23 12.74 -0.37
N THR A 351 19.44 12.45 -1.41
CA THR A 351 18.59 11.25 -1.43
C THR A 351 19.47 9.99 -1.49
N LYS A 352 19.33 9.07 -0.51
CA LYS A 352 20.29 7.96 -0.33
C LYS A 352 19.74 6.62 -0.82
N GLU A 353 20.63 5.80 -1.41
CA GLU A 353 20.36 4.41 -1.75
C GLU A 353 20.77 3.49 -0.58
N GLY A 354 19.81 3.05 0.24
CA GLY A 354 20.06 2.11 1.35
C GLY A 354 19.78 0.66 0.95
N CYS A 355 18.53 0.28 0.80
CA CYS A 355 18.13 -1.08 0.45
C CYS A 355 17.85 -1.28 -1.05
N ALA A 356 17.48 -0.22 -1.77
CA ALA A 356 16.93 -0.25 -3.12
C ALA A 356 15.67 -1.15 -3.28
N GLU A 357 14.97 -1.43 -2.17
CA GLU A 357 13.87 -2.40 -2.11
C GLU A 357 12.58 -1.84 -1.50
N GLY A 358 12.53 -0.53 -1.25
CA GLY A 358 11.35 0.10 -0.65
C GLY A 358 11.17 -0.14 0.85
N GLU A 359 12.21 -0.59 1.58
CA GLU A 359 12.06 -0.95 3.00
C GLU A 359 12.71 0.05 3.97
N CYS A 360 13.81 0.71 3.60
CA CYS A 360 14.59 1.49 4.56
C CYS A 360 14.26 2.99 4.62
N GLY A 361 13.54 3.52 3.63
CA GLY A 361 13.10 4.91 3.55
C GLY A 361 14.21 5.96 3.35
N ALA A 362 15.48 5.57 3.21
CA ALA A 362 16.59 6.50 2.97
C ALA A 362 16.44 7.31 1.66
N CYS A 363 15.64 6.81 0.74
CA CYS A 363 15.33 7.42 -0.56
C CYS A 363 14.00 8.17 -0.59
N THR A 364 13.41 8.50 0.56
CA THR A 364 12.14 9.26 0.62
C THR A 364 12.30 10.62 -0.04
N VAL A 365 11.39 10.94 -0.97
CA VAL A 365 11.22 12.24 -1.62
C VAL A 365 9.74 12.59 -1.67
N PHE A 366 9.40 13.84 -1.97
CA PHE A 366 8.03 14.19 -2.32
C PHE A 366 7.89 14.11 -3.85
N LEU A 367 6.85 13.47 -4.30
CA LEU A 367 6.47 13.35 -5.71
C LEU A 367 5.02 13.79 -5.84
N ASP A 368 4.80 14.89 -6.54
CA ASP A 368 3.48 15.50 -6.68
C ASP A 368 2.77 15.65 -5.31
N GLY A 369 3.47 16.23 -4.32
CA GLY A 369 2.96 16.52 -2.98
C GLY A 369 2.88 15.33 -2.01
N LYS A 370 3.27 14.09 -2.40
CA LYS A 370 3.19 12.90 -1.54
C LYS A 370 4.57 12.31 -1.25
N ALA A 371 4.80 11.88 -0.02
CA ALA A 371 6.03 11.17 0.32
C ALA A 371 6.04 9.77 -0.31
N VAL A 372 7.10 9.46 -1.07
CA VAL A 372 7.29 8.19 -1.75
C VAL A 372 8.73 7.69 -1.61
N MET A 373 8.96 6.40 -1.82
CA MET A 373 10.30 5.83 -1.89
C MET A 373 10.80 5.84 -3.34
N ALA A 374 11.73 6.74 -3.67
CA ALA A 374 12.21 6.97 -5.05
C ALA A 374 12.85 5.73 -5.70
N CYS A 375 13.32 4.76 -4.93
CA CYS A 375 13.86 3.50 -5.46
C CYS A 375 12.81 2.62 -6.14
N LEU A 376 11.51 2.84 -5.88
CA LEU A 376 10.40 2.07 -6.47
C LEU A 376 9.63 2.85 -7.54
N VAL A 377 10.09 4.04 -7.90
CA VAL A 377 9.47 4.89 -8.92
C VAL A 377 10.30 4.80 -10.21
N PRO A 378 9.74 4.40 -11.36
CA PRO A 378 10.43 4.51 -12.65
C PRO A 378 10.79 5.97 -12.96
N ALA A 379 12.00 6.24 -13.43
CA ALA A 379 12.44 7.60 -13.73
C ALA A 379 11.54 8.34 -14.76
N PRO A 380 11.01 7.68 -15.82
CA PRO A 380 10.10 8.36 -16.74
C PRO A 380 8.80 8.87 -16.12
N ARG A 381 8.39 8.34 -14.96
CA ARG A 381 7.24 8.86 -14.20
C ARG A 381 7.46 10.31 -13.74
N ALA A 382 8.72 10.75 -13.63
CA ALA A 382 9.07 12.13 -13.29
C ALA A 382 8.66 13.16 -14.34
N HIS A 383 8.39 12.75 -15.60
CA HIS A 383 7.99 13.69 -16.65
C HIS A 383 6.73 14.47 -16.24
N GLY A 384 6.81 15.80 -16.24
CA GLY A 384 5.73 16.69 -15.81
C GLY A 384 5.38 16.62 -14.31
N ALA A 385 6.22 15.97 -13.48
CA ALA A 385 6.03 15.92 -12.06
C ALA A 385 6.76 17.05 -11.32
N GLU A 386 6.30 17.34 -10.12
CA GLU A 386 7.02 18.15 -9.14
C GLU A 386 7.68 17.24 -8.10
N ILE A 387 8.98 17.42 -7.89
CA ILE A 387 9.78 16.60 -6.99
C ILE A 387 10.49 17.51 -5.98
N ILE A 388 10.38 17.16 -4.70
CA ILE A 388 11.15 17.80 -3.63
C ILE A 388 12.05 16.75 -2.99
N THR A 389 13.35 17.05 -2.93
CA THR A 389 14.37 16.24 -2.24
C THR A 389 14.81 16.96 -0.96
N VAL A 390 15.65 16.29 -0.16
CA VAL A 390 16.16 16.89 1.09
C VAL A 390 16.91 18.20 0.87
N GLU A 391 17.52 18.39 -0.31
CA GLU A 391 18.18 19.64 -0.72
C GLU A 391 17.17 20.79 -0.92
N GLY A 392 15.91 20.49 -1.19
CA GLY A 392 14.83 21.47 -1.37
C GLY A 392 14.07 21.82 -0.10
N LEU A 393 14.36 21.20 1.05
CA LEU A 393 13.69 21.55 2.31
C LEU A 393 14.15 22.92 2.87
N ALA A 394 15.43 23.28 2.67
CA ALA A 394 15.92 24.60 3.05
C ALA A 394 15.51 25.64 2.02
N THR A 395 14.99 26.79 2.47
CA THR A 395 14.53 27.89 1.60
C THR A 395 15.31 29.16 1.96
N ASP A 396 15.83 29.84 0.95
CA ASP A 396 16.58 31.12 1.08
C ASP A 396 17.73 31.06 2.09
N GLY A 397 18.39 29.92 2.18
CA GLY A 397 19.51 29.69 3.11
C GLY A 397 19.09 29.40 4.56
N GLN A 398 17.78 29.36 4.83
CA GLN A 398 17.25 28.96 6.15
C GLN A 398 16.90 27.48 6.17
N LEU A 399 17.36 26.80 7.20
CA LEU A 399 17.03 25.39 7.40
C LEU A 399 15.55 25.22 7.75
N HIS A 400 14.97 24.13 7.26
CA HIS A 400 13.63 23.73 7.68
C HIS A 400 13.62 23.41 9.20
N PRO A 401 12.56 23.72 9.97
CA PRO A 401 12.48 23.47 11.42
C PRO A 401 12.88 22.04 11.83
N VAL A 402 12.55 21.03 11.00
CA VAL A 402 12.99 19.66 11.25
C VAL A 402 14.51 19.51 11.16
N GLN A 403 15.17 20.17 10.19
CA GLN A 403 16.63 20.11 10.04
C GLN A 403 17.33 20.76 11.24
N GLU A 404 16.87 21.93 11.68
CA GLU A 404 17.39 22.62 12.87
C GLU A 404 17.25 21.75 14.12
N SER A 405 16.07 21.18 14.35
CA SER A 405 15.81 20.32 15.51
C SER A 405 16.68 19.06 15.51
N PHE A 406 16.94 18.46 14.33
CA PHE A 406 17.86 17.32 14.25
C PHE A 406 19.29 17.67 14.66
N ILE A 407 19.77 18.88 14.32
CA ILE A 407 21.09 19.40 14.74
C ILE A 407 21.10 19.61 16.26
N GLU A 408 20.14 20.33 16.80
CA GLU A 408 20.07 20.68 18.20
C GLU A 408 19.98 19.47 19.15
N HIS A 409 19.18 18.48 18.77
CA HIS A 409 19.02 17.25 19.56
C HIS A 409 20.12 16.22 19.32
N GLY A 410 21.04 16.48 18.37
CA GLY A 410 22.04 15.50 17.96
C GLY A 410 21.38 14.19 17.50
N ALA A 411 20.32 14.30 16.69
CA ALA A 411 19.54 13.16 16.19
C ALA A 411 20.23 12.40 15.03
N VAL A 412 21.52 12.64 14.85
CA VAL A 412 22.35 12.10 13.78
C VAL A 412 23.55 11.37 14.37
N GLN A 413 23.89 10.19 13.80
CA GLN A 413 25.17 9.52 14.06
C GLN A 413 25.91 9.34 12.73
N CYS A 414 25.72 8.25 11.99
CA CYS A 414 26.38 8.10 10.68
C CYS A 414 25.82 9.01 9.59
N GLY A 415 24.59 9.52 9.75
CA GLY A 415 23.94 10.46 8.84
C GLY A 415 23.25 9.83 7.61
N TYR A 416 23.43 8.52 7.36
CA TYR A 416 22.94 7.90 6.12
C TYR A 416 21.41 7.88 5.99
N CYS A 417 20.69 7.58 7.07
CA CYS A 417 19.23 7.56 7.11
C CYS A 417 18.61 8.96 7.28
N THR A 418 19.39 9.94 7.68
CA THR A 418 18.89 11.28 8.05
C THR A 418 18.05 11.95 6.97
N PRO A 419 18.43 11.97 5.67
CA PRO A 419 17.60 12.57 4.64
C PRO A 419 16.18 12.00 4.58
N GLY A 420 16.04 10.68 4.67
CA GLY A 420 14.73 10.04 4.65
C GLY A 420 13.87 10.38 5.86
N PHE A 421 14.46 10.48 7.07
CA PHE A 421 13.73 10.93 8.26
C PHE A 421 13.31 12.39 8.18
N LEU A 422 14.18 13.27 7.66
CA LEU A 422 13.86 14.68 7.44
C LEU A 422 12.69 14.85 6.50
N MET A 423 12.68 14.13 5.36
CA MET A 423 11.58 14.17 4.41
C MET A 423 10.27 13.66 5.04
N SER A 424 10.28 12.53 5.73
CA SER A 424 9.08 11.99 6.38
C SER A 424 8.55 12.90 7.48
N ALA A 425 9.44 13.50 8.27
CA ALA A 425 9.07 14.42 9.35
C ALA A 425 8.56 15.76 8.79
N ALA A 426 9.16 16.30 7.73
CA ALA A 426 8.69 17.53 7.09
C ALA A 426 7.26 17.33 6.55
N MET A 427 6.99 16.23 5.83
CA MET A 427 5.66 15.91 5.32
C MET A 427 4.63 15.72 6.46
N LEU A 428 5.04 15.09 7.58
CA LEU A 428 4.17 14.98 8.75
C LEU A 428 3.75 16.35 9.28
N LEU A 429 4.69 17.30 9.36
CA LEU A 429 4.41 18.63 9.91
C LEU A 429 3.57 19.49 8.96
N GLU A 430 3.62 19.24 7.64
CA GLU A 430 2.67 19.81 6.68
C GLU A 430 1.26 19.21 6.88
N GLU A 431 1.15 17.88 7.03
CA GLU A 431 -0.12 17.19 7.22
C GLU A 431 -0.73 17.47 8.59
N LYS A 432 0.11 17.60 9.62
CA LYS A 432 -0.33 17.81 11.01
C LYS A 432 0.68 18.65 11.79
N SER A 433 0.35 19.91 12.05
CA SER A 433 1.23 20.88 12.71
C SER A 433 1.57 20.53 14.16
N ASN A 434 0.73 19.75 14.86
CA ASN A 434 0.93 19.34 16.24
C ASN A 434 0.69 17.84 16.44
N PRO A 435 1.55 16.98 15.87
CA PRO A 435 1.39 15.54 15.95
C PRO A 435 1.69 15.02 17.36
N THR A 436 0.93 14.04 17.80
CA THR A 436 1.24 13.26 19.00
C THR A 436 2.48 12.38 18.76
N ARG A 437 3.11 11.92 19.85
CA ARG A 437 4.22 10.98 19.75
C ARG A 437 3.89 9.73 18.93
N ASN A 438 2.69 9.16 19.06
CA ASN A 438 2.26 8.02 18.26
C ASN A 438 2.19 8.34 16.78
N GLU A 439 1.75 9.52 16.41
CA GLU A 439 1.70 9.98 15.01
C GLU A 439 3.09 10.22 14.44
N ILE A 440 4.01 10.78 15.23
CA ILE A 440 5.43 10.88 14.86
C ILE A 440 6.00 9.48 14.59
N GLU A 441 5.78 8.53 15.52
CA GLU A 441 6.24 7.15 15.36
C GLU A 441 5.61 6.48 14.12
N GLN A 442 4.34 6.75 13.80
CA GLN A 442 3.68 6.26 12.58
C GLN A 442 4.30 6.85 11.30
N ALA A 443 4.55 8.15 11.26
CA ALA A 443 5.13 8.83 10.11
C ALA A 443 6.50 8.25 9.72
N ILE A 444 7.31 7.88 10.70
CA ILE A 444 8.66 7.35 10.49
C ILE A 444 8.74 5.82 10.43
N THR A 445 7.62 5.10 10.43
CA THR A 445 7.62 3.61 10.35
C THR A 445 8.30 3.08 9.10
N GLY A 446 8.34 3.85 8.02
CA GLY A 446 9.03 3.53 6.78
C GLY A 446 10.53 3.84 6.77
N ASN A 447 11.09 4.38 7.85
CA ASN A 447 12.48 4.84 7.90
C ASN A 447 13.29 4.00 8.91
N LEU A 448 14.39 3.39 8.44
CA LEU A 448 15.23 2.54 9.27
C LEU A 448 16.52 3.25 9.67
N CYS A 449 16.84 3.21 10.96
CA CYS A 449 18.12 3.64 11.50
C CYS A 449 18.77 2.52 12.33
N ARG A 450 20.03 2.18 12.05
CA ARG A 450 20.78 1.18 12.81
C ARG A 450 21.55 1.77 13.99
N CYS A 451 21.73 3.10 14.03
CA CYS A 451 22.66 3.75 14.94
C CYS A 451 21.99 4.38 16.18
N THR A 452 20.90 5.16 15.98
CA THR A 452 20.40 6.13 16.97
C THR A 452 19.45 5.54 18.03
N GLY A 453 18.88 4.37 17.80
CA GLY A 453 17.80 3.84 18.64
C GLY A 453 16.50 4.65 18.59
N TYR A 454 16.38 5.59 17.64
CA TYR A 454 15.20 6.43 17.33
C TYR A 454 14.83 7.50 18.38
N TYR A 455 15.23 7.41 19.64
CA TYR A 455 14.78 8.33 20.70
C TYR A 455 15.01 9.80 20.35
N LYS A 456 16.24 10.14 19.93
CA LYS A 456 16.59 11.51 19.56
C LYS A 456 15.90 11.98 18.29
N ILE A 457 15.62 11.07 17.36
CA ILE A 457 14.86 11.36 16.13
C ILE A 457 13.43 11.77 16.50
N VAL A 458 12.75 10.97 17.33
CA VAL A 458 11.38 11.28 17.80
C VAL A 458 11.36 12.60 18.57
N GLN A 459 12.35 12.84 19.47
CA GLN A 459 12.46 14.10 20.20
C GLN A 459 12.69 15.31 19.28
N ALA A 460 13.51 15.15 18.23
CA ALA A 460 13.76 16.23 17.28
C ALA A 460 12.50 16.58 16.48
N VAL A 461 11.71 15.58 16.04
CA VAL A 461 10.45 15.83 15.33
C VAL A 461 9.43 16.50 16.25
N ASP A 462 9.30 16.06 17.50
CA ASP A 462 8.43 16.66 18.51
C ASP A 462 8.80 18.13 18.77
N SER A 463 10.09 18.42 18.92
CA SER A 463 10.61 19.79 19.06
C SER A 463 10.35 20.66 17.82
N ALA A 464 10.48 20.10 16.61
CA ALA A 464 10.18 20.82 15.38
C ALA A 464 8.70 21.19 15.29
N ALA A 465 7.80 20.28 15.65
CA ALA A 465 6.35 20.52 15.69
C ALA A 465 5.99 21.72 16.59
N ALA A 466 6.63 21.82 17.78
CA ALA A 466 6.41 22.93 18.69
C ALA A 466 6.87 24.30 18.13
N ARG A 467 7.68 24.33 17.08
CA ARG A 467 8.13 25.56 16.38
C ARG A 467 7.19 25.94 15.25
N VAL A 468 6.79 24.97 14.42
CA VAL A 468 5.85 25.18 13.29
C VAL A 468 4.52 25.72 13.82
N GLY A 469 3.99 25.16 14.91
CA GLY A 469 2.74 25.65 15.55
C GLY A 469 2.81 27.06 16.15
N LYS A 470 3.99 27.71 16.14
CA LYS A 470 4.19 29.10 16.65
C LYS A 470 4.42 30.11 15.53
N ILE A 471 4.56 29.68 14.29
CA ILE A 471 4.67 30.59 13.13
C ILE A 471 3.23 30.95 12.72
N PRO A 472 2.80 32.24 12.84
CA PRO A 472 1.49 32.66 12.33
C PRO A 472 1.45 32.40 10.83
N ALA A 473 0.34 31.84 10.33
CA ALA A 473 0.10 31.61 8.91
C ALA A 473 0.12 32.93 8.11
#